data_91b0f0b34985312e99e7b28fcc8a8fb1
#
_entry.id   91b0f0b34985312e99e7b28fcc8a8fb1
#
_cell.length_a   1.000
_cell.length_b   1.000
_cell.length_c   1.000
_cell.angle_alpha   90.00
_cell.angle_beta   90.00
_cell.angle_gamma   90.00
#
_symmetry.space_group_name_H-M   'P 1'
#
loop_
_entity.id
_entity.type
_entity.pdbx_description
1 polymer ?
#
loop_
_entity_poly.entity_id
_entity_poly.type
_entity_poly.pdbx_seq_one_letter_code
_entity_poly.pdbx_strand_id
1 'polypeptide(L)'
;MKTRRVLVRGILLILILGFASLLALARYPQPLAEYQARRAKLRSEVNGPIVIFGYTSHQYGGEVAVFYQDEDFYYLTGFGEPDAALLLIPDAPNGKTLAGPNEILYLPPRDPRRAKWEGPKLGPDDPVASGKTGFAAVRPFAELRPDLQNLAKTFPNFYTLIPDEPENGYPHLSTWSAWVKDALPQSDVRDITKALMYMREVKTPGELALMQKAIDLSVDAQLAAMKTMRPELYEYQVAARMKEVHEMGGCSREAYAPIVGTGFNSTVLHYDALDAEIKDGDVVVLDVACEYGGYAADLTRTLPANGKFAPRQREIYEIVLGAQNAALAATKAGVRPQELDRIARNYINSHGKDLHGNSLGQYFIHGLGHGLGLDVHDPTDYTAPLQAGMVMTNEPGIYIPEENLGVRIEDDVLVTADGYKLLSERLPRDPSEIEKIMAEGRKQP
;
A
#
# COMPACT_ATOMS: atom_id res chain seq x y z
N MET A 1 34.00 41.62 -18.22
CA MET A 1 33.85 40.23 -18.76
C MET A 1 34.15 39.11 -17.75
N LYS A 2 34.98 39.31 -16.71
CA LYS A 2 35.33 38.27 -15.73
C LYS A 2 34.18 37.95 -14.73
N THR A 3 33.37 38.93 -14.32
CA THR A 3 32.29 38.76 -13.35
C THR A 3 31.08 37.99 -13.89
N ARG A 4 30.76 38.06 -15.20
CA ARG A 4 29.66 37.27 -15.80
C ARG A 4 29.99 35.75 -15.90
N ARG A 5 31.29 35.38 -16.05
CA ARG A 5 31.69 33.97 -16.17
C ARG A 5 31.64 33.23 -14.81
N VAL A 6 31.79 33.94 -13.72
CA VAL A 6 31.72 33.33 -12.34
C VAL A 6 30.24 33.09 -11.98
N LEU A 7 29.34 34.01 -12.33
CA LEU A 7 27.91 33.84 -12.06
C LEU A 7 27.29 32.68 -12.83
N VAL A 8 27.64 32.51 -14.11
CA VAL A 8 27.13 31.42 -14.96
C VAL A 8 27.64 30.05 -14.46
N ARG A 9 28.90 29.98 -13.99
CA ARG A 9 29.45 28.74 -13.42
C ARG A 9 28.82 28.38 -12.07
N GLY A 10 28.51 29.37 -11.24
CA GLY A 10 27.81 29.15 -9.96
C GLY A 10 26.37 28.65 -10.14
N ILE A 11 25.63 29.23 -11.09
CA ILE A 11 24.25 28.80 -11.43
C ILE A 11 24.25 27.41 -12.07
N LEU A 12 25.21 27.09 -12.93
CA LEU A 12 25.34 25.76 -13.52
C LEU A 12 25.69 24.69 -12.47
N LEU A 13 26.54 25.00 -11.48
CA LEU A 13 26.87 24.09 -10.40
C LEU A 13 25.69 23.84 -9.45
N ILE A 14 24.89 24.87 -9.16
CA ILE A 14 23.66 24.74 -8.36
C ILE A 14 22.60 23.92 -9.10
N LEU A 15 22.45 24.11 -10.42
CA LEU A 15 21.55 23.31 -11.24
C LEU A 15 22.01 21.85 -11.37
N ILE A 16 23.31 21.56 -11.46
CA ILE A 16 23.84 20.19 -11.50
C ILE A 16 23.68 19.50 -10.14
N LEU A 17 23.90 20.20 -9.02
CA LEU A 17 23.66 19.66 -7.68
C LEU A 17 22.17 19.44 -7.40
N GLY A 18 21.28 20.31 -7.89
CA GLY A 18 19.83 20.13 -7.82
C GLY A 18 19.34 18.94 -8.68
N PHE A 19 19.93 18.74 -9.87
CA PHE A 19 19.61 17.61 -10.73
C PHE A 19 20.16 16.27 -10.22
N ALA A 20 21.34 16.27 -9.58
CA ALA A 20 21.89 15.08 -8.93
C ALA A 20 21.05 14.63 -7.73
N SER A 21 20.44 15.57 -7.00
CA SER A 21 19.50 15.25 -5.91
C SER A 21 18.17 14.67 -6.43
N LEU A 22 17.70 15.12 -7.59
CA LEU A 22 16.49 14.56 -8.23
C LEU A 22 16.70 13.15 -8.81
N LEU A 23 17.91 12.83 -9.27
CA LEU A 23 18.23 11.48 -9.80
C LEU A 23 18.47 10.45 -8.68
N ALA A 24 18.85 10.90 -7.49
CA ALA A 24 18.97 10.02 -6.32
C ALA A 24 17.59 9.60 -5.76
N LEU A 25 16.53 10.40 -5.97
CA LEU A 25 15.17 10.12 -5.54
C LEU A 25 14.49 8.96 -6.29
N ALA A 26 15.02 8.53 -7.43
CA ALA A 26 14.41 7.46 -8.24
C ALA A 26 14.60 6.05 -7.64
N ARG A 27 15.52 5.84 -6.72
CA ARG A 27 15.80 4.52 -6.11
C ARG A 27 15.24 4.37 -4.69
N TYR A 28 15.11 5.48 -3.97
CA TYR A 28 14.51 5.55 -2.64
C TYR A 28 13.45 6.64 -2.68
N PRO A 29 12.18 6.29 -2.67
CA PRO A 29 11.09 7.28 -2.74
C PRO A 29 11.02 8.18 -1.52
N GLN A 30 11.68 7.78 -0.40
CA GLN A 30 11.82 8.59 0.80
C GLN A 30 13.32 8.86 1.09
N PRO A 31 13.65 9.97 1.79
CA PRO A 31 15.00 10.21 2.27
C PRO A 31 15.50 9.06 3.16
N LEU A 32 16.77 8.67 3.04
CA LEU A 32 17.36 7.59 3.86
C LEU A 32 17.21 7.85 5.37
N ALA A 33 17.15 9.12 5.80
CA ALA A 33 16.94 9.51 7.18
C ALA A 33 15.57 9.05 7.75
N GLU A 34 14.53 8.94 6.92
CA GLU A 34 13.21 8.42 7.34
C GLU A 34 13.32 6.94 7.74
N TYR A 35 13.94 6.12 6.92
CA TYR A 35 14.16 4.71 7.24
C TYR A 35 15.05 4.54 8.47
N GLN A 36 16.08 5.38 8.61
CA GLN A 36 16.95 5.38 9.80
C GLN A 36 16.18 5.75 11.08
N ALA A 37 15.28 6.72 11.01
CA ALA A 37 14.43 7.11 12.13
C ALA A 37 13.50 5.98 12.57
N ARG A 38 12.89 5.25 11.60
CA ARG A 38 12.06 4.07 11.87
C ARG A 38 12.85 2.95 12.55
N ARG A 39 14.06 2.64 12.05
CA ARG A 39 14.94 1.65 12.68
C ARG A 39 15.36 2.03 14.08
N ALA A 40 15.69 3.31 14.30
CA ALA A 40 16.03 3.81 15.62
C ALA A 40 14.85 3.70 16.60
N LYS A 41 13.65 4.05 16.15
CA LYS A 41 12.42 3.89 16.95
C LYS A 41 12.17 2.42 17.32
N LEU A 42 12.14 1.52 16.34
CA LEU A 42 11.89 0.10 16.58
C LEU A 42 12.92 -0.50 17.55
N ARG A 43 14.20 -0.16 17.38
CA ARG A 43 15.27 -0.60 18.25
C ARG A 43 15.09 -0.17 19.70
N SER A 44 14.50 1.00 19.95
CA SER A 44 14.26 1.51 21.29
C SER A 44 13.09 0.86 22.03
N GLU A 45 12.22 0.16 21.32
CA GLU A 45 11.01 -0.45 21.89
C GLU A 45 11.25 -1.85 22.46
N VAL A 46 12.40 -2.47 22.18
CA VAL A 46 12.72 -3.84 22.61
C VAL A 46 14.08 -3.94 23.30
N ASN A 47 14.26 -5.01 24.08
CA ASN A 47 15.47 -5.23 24.87
C ASN A 47 16.39 -6.33 24.30
N GLY A 48 16.32 -6.60 23.01
CA GLY A 48 17.15 -7.59 22.33
C GLY A 48 17.29 -7.28 20.85
N PRO A 49 18.28 -7.90 20.16
CA PRO A 49 18.47 -7.72 18.74
C PRO A 49 17.25 -8.13 17.92
N ILE A 50 17.00 -7.37 16.83
CA ILE A 50 15.91 -7.62 15.89
C ILE A 50 16.53 -8.06 14.58
N VAL A 51 16.05 -9.15 14.00
CA VAL A 51 16.43 -9.61 12.66
C VAL A 51 15.19 -9.70 11.78
N ILE A 52 15.22 -9.00 10.64
CA ILE A 52 14.15 -8.98 9.63
C ILE A 52 14.74 -9.39 8.29
N PHE A 53 14.02 -10.19 7.54
CA PHE A 53 14.43 -10.69 6.24
C PHE A 53 13.57 -10.10 5.14
N GLY A 54 14.21 -9.70 4.05
CA GLY A 54 13.51 -9.42 2.80
C GLY A 54 13.18 -10.70 2.05
N TYR A 55 12.31 -10.60 1.05
CA TYR A 55 12.04 -11.72 0.15
C TYR A 55 13.29 -12.16 -0.58
N THR A 56 13.39 -13.47 -0.79
CA THR A 56 14.41 -14.04 -1.67
C THR A 56 13.94 -13.99 -3.12
N SER A 57 14.89 -14.03 -4.04
CA SER A 57 14.63 -14.11 -5.48
C SER A 57 13.79 -15.33 -5.89
N HIS A 58 13.73 -16.38 -5.06
CA HIS A 58 12.93 -17.59 -5.31
C HIS A 58 11.52 -17.51 -4.74
N GLN A 59 11.28 -16.67 -3.75
CA GLN A 59 9.96 -16.52 -3.13
C GLN A 59 8.99 -15.68 -3.96
N TYR A 60 9.49 -14.86 -4.86
CA TYR A 60 8.69 -13.94 -5.65
C TYR A 60 8.69 -14.29 -7.15
N GLY A 61 7.98 -15.36 -7.56
CA GLY A 61 7.60 -15.60 -8.96
C GLY A 61 8.70 -16.07 -9.94
N GLY A 62 9.93 -16.28 -9.49
CA GLY A 62 11.03 -16.79 -10.32
C GLY A 62 11.69 -15.73 -11.23
N GLU A 63 12.54 -16.19 -12.17
CA GLU A 63 13.47 -15.34 -12.95
C GLU A 63 12.82 -14.30 -13.88
N VAL A 64 11.51 -14.43 -14.18
CA VAL A 64 10.81 -13.55 -15.14
C VAL A 64 9.80 -12.61 -14.50
N ALA A 65 9.58 -12.72 -13.19
CA ALA A 65 8.69 -11.83 -12.48
C ALA A 65 9.40 -10.53 -12.05
N VAL A 66 8.66 -9.44 -12.01
CA VAL A 66 9.14 -8.21 -11.38
C VAL A 66 9.24 -8.46 -9.88
N PHE A 67 10.41 -8.24 -9.30
CA PHE A 67 10.61 -8.43 -7.87
C PHE A 67 10.01 -7.28 -7.06
N TYR A 68 9.24 -7.63 -6.04
CA TYR A 68 8.75 -6.72 -5.01
C TYR A 68 9.26 -7.19 -3.65
N GLN A 69 9.62 -6.25 -2.80
CA GLN A 69 10.19 -6.54 -1.49
C GLN A 69 9.09 -6.77 -0.45
N ASP A 70 9.42 -7.53 0.59
CA ASP A 70 8.63 -7.64 1.82
C ASP A 70 8.38 -6.26 2.41
N GLU A 71 7.15 -5.94 2.74
CA GLU A 71 6.68 -4.61 3.11
C GLU A 71 7.30 -4.14 4.43
N ASP A 72 7.45 -5.00 5.43
CA ASP A 72 8.06 -4.67 6.72
C ASP A 72 9.57 -4.45 6.59
N PHE A 73 10.24 -5.29 5.79
CA PHE A 73 11.65 -5.08 5.46
C PHE A 73 11.85 -3.78 4.68
N TYR A 74 11.00 -3.51 3.68
CA TYR A 74 11.05 -2.28 2.90
C TYR A 74 10.76 -1.04 3.76
N TYR A 75 9.76 -1.11 4.66
CA TYR A 75 9.43 -0.05 5.62
C TYR A 75 10.61 0.40 6.46
N LEU A 76 11.46 -0.55 6.87
CA LEU A 76 12.64 -0.30 7.69
C LEU A 76 13.89 0.09 6.89
N THR A 77 13.99 -0.32 5.62
CA THR A 77 15.25 -0.22 4.87
C THR A 77 15.17 0.64 3.62
N GLY A 78 14.01 0.71 2.96
CA GLY A 78 13.87 1.23 1.60
C GLY A 78 14.61 0.41 0.55
N PHE A 79 15.13 -0.76 0.92
CA PHE A 79 15.96 -1.58 0.04
C PHE A 79 15.12 -2.58 -0.75
N GLY A 80 15.05 -2.38 -2.07
CA GLY A 80 14.19 -3.12 -2.98
C GLY A 80 14.89 -4.25 -3.76
N GLU A 81 16.06 -4.77 -3.31
CA GLU A 81 16.71 -5.91 -3.94
C GLU A 81 16.52 -7.18 -3.10
N PRO A 82 16.44 -8.39 -3.70
CA PRO A 82 16.20 -9.64 -2.99
C PRO A 82 17.38 -10.12 -2.13
N ASP A 83 17.11 -11.15 -1.34
CA ASP A 83 18.12 -11.92 -0.61
C ASP A 83 18.87 -11.11 0.47
N ALA A 84 18.22 -10.10 1.06
CA ALA A 84 18.78 -9.23 2.09
C ALA A 84 18.23 -9.55 3.47
N ALA A 85 18.99 -9.19 4.52
CA ALA A 85 18.52 -9.21 5.91
C ALA A 85 18.99 -7.96 6.66
N LEU A 86 18.18 -7.54 7.64
CA LEU A 86 18.43 -6.43 8.53
C LEU A 86 18.70 -6.96 9.94
N LEU A 87 19.76 -6.49 10.59
CA LEU A 87 20.00 -6.69 12.00
C LEU A 87 20.05 -5.33 12.72
N LEU A 88 19.20 -5.17 13.72
CA LEU A 88 19.17 -4.02 14.61
C LEU A 88 19.61 -4.45 16.02
N ILE A 89 20.53 -3.73 16.63
CA ILE A 89 21.12 -4.09 17.92
C ILE A 89 20.83 -2.95 18.91
N PRO A 90 20.00 -3.18 19.93
CA PRO A 90 19.77 -2.20 21.00
C PRO A 90 21.00 -2.05 21.89
N ASP A 91 20.98 -1.08 22.80
CA ASP A 91 21.97 -1.01 23.84
C ASP A 91 21.95 -2.27 24.73
N ALA A 92 23.11 -2.67 25.27
CA ALA A 92 23.16 -3.85 26.12
C ALA A 92 22.31 -3.66 27.38
N PRO A 93 21.75 -4.78 27.95
CA PRO A 93 20.84 -4.72 29.09
C PRO A 93 21.40 -3.99 30.35
N ASN A 94 22.73 -3.85 30.44
CA ASN A 94 23.42 -3.10 31.51
C ASN A 94 23.64 -1.62 31.17
N GLY A 95 23.04 -1.10 30.07
CA GLY A 95 23.19 0.28 29.61
C GLY A 95 24.54 0.58 28.95
N LYS A 96 25.35 -0.44 28.65
CA LYS A 96 26.61 -0.24 27.93
C LYS A 96 26.36 -0.22 26.44
N THR A 97 26.89 0.77 25.77
CA THR A 97 26.95 0.78 24.29
C THR A 97 27.90 -0.32 23.84
N LEU A 98 27.42 -1.19 22.95
CA LEU A 98 28.25 -2.23 22.34
C LEU A 98 29.24 -1.60 21.35
N ALA A 99 30.43 -2.15 21.28
CA ALA A 99 31.40 -1.76 20.26
C ALA A 99 30.91 -2.26 18.87
N GLY A 100 30.90 -1.36 17.90
CA GLY A 100 30.51 -1.66 16.53
C GLY A 100 29.20 -1.03 16.08
N PRO A 101 28.77 -1.30 14.85
CA PRO A 101 27.53 -0.77 14.29
C PRO A 101 26.33 -1.41 14.98
N ASN A 102 25.30 -0.61 15.25
CA ASN A 102 24.04 -1.05 15.83
C ASN A 102 22.95 -1.29 14.78
N GLU A 103 23.25 -1.07 13.52
CA GLU A 103 22.41 -1.35 12.35
C GLU A 103 23.27 -1.96 11.25
N ILE A 104 22.95 -3.15 10.80
CA ILE A 104 23.69 -3.89 9.80
C ILE A 104 22.73 -4.38 8.73
N LEU A 105 23.05 -4.08 7.46
CA LEU A 105 22.39 -4.68 6.31
C LEU A 105 23.25 -5.81 5.79
N TYR A 106 22.69 -7.00 5.67
CA TYR A 106 23.36 -8.16 5.12
C TYR A 106 22.90 -8.39 3.68
N LEU A 107 23.86 -8.52 2.77
CA LEU A 107 23.63 -8.71 1.35
C LEU A 107 24.33 -9.98 0.84
N PRO A 108 23.80 -10.61 -0.22
CA PRO A 108 24.51 -11.67 -0.92
C PRO A 108 25.76 -11.11 -1.62
N PRO A 109 26.76 -11.95 -1.91
CA PRO A 109 27.89 -11.55 -2.73
C PRO A 109 27.41 -11.19 -4.14
N ARG A 110 28.10 -10.24 -4.79
CA ARG A 110 27.80 -9.91 -6.19
C ARG A 110 28.09 -11.11 -7.10
N ASP A 111 27.14 -11.43 -7.99
CA ASP A 111 27.30 -12.44 -9.02
C ASP A 111 27.42 -11.80 -10.41
N PRO A 112 28.63 -11.76 -11.01
CA PRO A 112 28.82 -11.18 -12.33
C PRO A 112 28.12 -11.95 -13.47
N ARG A 113 27.75 -13.23 -13.26
CA ARG A 113 26.97 -14.00 -14.23
C ARG A 113 25.52 -13.55 -14.20
N ARG A 114 24.94 -13.51 -13.03
CA ARG A 114 23.57 -13.06 -12.81
C ARG A 114 23.38 -11.59 -13.23
N ALA A 115 24.39 -10.74 -13.01
CA ALA A 115 24.39 -9.35 -13.44
C ALA A 115 24.20 -9.14 -14.96
N LYS A 116 24.51 -10.14 -15.79
CA LYS A 116 24.27 -10.11 -17.25
C LYS A 116 22.79 -10.30 -17.61
N TRP A 117 22.00 -10.90 -16.72
CA TRP A 117 20.59 -11.19 -16.92
C TRP A 117 19.68 -10.14 -16.24
N GLU A 118 20.00 -9.78 -15.01
CA GLU A 118 19.16 -8.96 -14.15
C GLU A 118 19.69 -7.54 -13.91
N GLY A 119 20.86 -7.22 -14.50
CA GLY A 119 21.60 -6.01 -14.15
C GLY A 119 22.43 -6.17 -12.86
N PRO A 120 23.33 -5.22 -12.59
CA PRO A 120 24.19 -5.28 -11.42
C PRO A 120 23.37 -5.03 -10.14
N LYS A 121 23.49 -5.96 -9.17
CA LYS A 121 22.94 -5.82 -7.81
C LYS A 121 24.00 -5.30 -6.86
N LEU A 122 23.57 -4.66 -5.78
CA LEU A 122 24.45 -4.17 -4.73
C LEU A 122 25.01 -5.36 -3.93
N GLY A 123 26.28 -5.33 -3.62
CA GLY A 123 26.94 -6.34 -2.78
C GLY A 123 27.64 -5.72 -1.58
N PRO A 124 28.03 -6.53 -0.59
CA PRO A 124 28.66 -6.05 0.64
C PRO A 124 30.05 -5.43 0.40
N ASP A 125 30.72 -5.82 -0.66
CA ASP A 125 32.03 -5.33 -1.09
C ASP A 125 31.97 -4.10 -2.02
N ASP A 126 30.76 -3.59 -2.30
CA ASP A 126 30.61 -2.39 -3.13
C ASP A 126 30.98 -1.14 -2.32
N PRO A 127 31.98 -0.36 -2.73
CA PRO A 127 32.45 0.81 -1.98
C PRO A 127 31.39 1.90 -1.80
N VAL A 128 30.30 1.87 -2.58
CA VAL A 128 29.18 2.81 -2.46
C VAL A 128 28.00 2.23 -1.67
N ALA A 129 28.10 0.99 -1.17
CA ALA A 129 26.98 0.31 -0.51
C ALA A 129 26.42 1.13 0.67
N SER A 130 27.26 1.56 1.59
CA SER A 130 26.85 2.38 2.75
C SER A 130 26.17 3.69 2.35
N GLY A 131 26.73 4.39 1.36
CA GLY A 131 26.16 5.64 0.88
C GLY A 131 24.81 5.48 0.16
N LYS A 132 24.63 4.35 -0.54
CA LYS A 132 23.37 4.05 -1.25
C LYS A 132 22.29 3.51 -0.34
N THR A 133 22.63 2.77 0.70
CA THR A 133 21.65 2.12 1.58
C THR A 133 21.37 2.91 2.85
N GLY A 134 22.24 3.86 3.21
CA GLY A 134 22.14 4.60 4.48
C GLY A 134 22.56 3.78 5.71
N PHE A 135 23.15 2.58 5.50
CA PHE A 135 23.68 1.76 6.59
C PHE A 135 25.17 2.02 6.78
N ALA A 136 25.59 2.26 8.02
CA ALA A 136 27.01 2.39 8.35
C ALA A 136 27.77 1.08 8.14
N ALA A 137 27.10 -0.08 8.24
CA ALA A 137 27.65 -1.39 7.99
C ALA A 137 26.79 -2.18 7.00
N VAL A 138 27.45 -2.61 5.92
CA VAL A 138 26.88 -3.60 4.97
C VAL A 138 27.84 -4.79 4.98
N ARG A 139 27.31 -6.00 5.21
CA ARG A 139 28.10 -7.21 5.41
C ARG A 139 27.62 -8.37 4.51
N PRO A 140 28.46 -9.38 4.27
CA PRO A 140 28.06 -10.61 3.61
C PRO A 140 26.96 -11.33 4.39
N PHE A 141 25.92 -11.83 3.71
CA PHE A 141 24.81 -12.57 4.34
C PHE A 141 25.31 -13.77 5.17
N ALA A 142 26.41 -14.41 4.74
CA ALA A 142 27.00 -15.52 5.46
C ALA A 142 27.49 -15.17 6.89
N GLU A 143 27.72 -13.89 7.19
CA GLU A 143 28.15 -13.43 8.51
C GLU A 143 26.99 -13.26 9.50
N LEU A 144 25.73 -13.24 9.03
CA LEU A 144 24.56 -13.03 9.89
C LEU A 144 24.47 -14.06 11.02
N ARG A 145 24.58 -15.36 10.72
CA ARG A 145 24.50 -16.42 11.75
C ARG A 145 25.63 -16.33 12.80
N PRO A 146 26.89 -16.17 12.43
CA PRO A 146 27.96 -15.90 13.39
C PRO A 146 27.73 -14.67 14.26
N ASP A 147 27.25 -13.57 13.67
CA ASP A 147 26.96 -12.35 14.40
C ASP A 147 25.82 -12.54 15.41
N LEU A 148 24.74 -13.22 15.05
CA LEU A 148 23.64 -13.57 15.97
C LEU A 148 24.15 -14.43 17.13
N GLN A 149 24.93 -15.47 16.85
CA GLN A 149 25.50 -16.36 17.88
C GLN A 149 26.46 -15.62 18.83
N ASN A 150 27.19 -14.63 18.30
CA ASN A 150 28.03 -13.79 19.15
C ASN A 150 27.21 -12.86 20.05
N LEU A 151 26.12 -12.27 19.53
CA LEU A 151 25.20 -11.43 20.30
C LEU A 151 24.44 -12.24 21.38
N ALA A 152 24.18 -13.51 21.16
CA ALA A 152 23.53 -14.41 22.15
C ALA A 152 24.34 -14.56 23.43
N LYS A 153 25.65 -14.23 23.44
CA LYS A 153 26.46 -14.18 24.66
C LYS A 153 26.11 -13.01 25.57
N THR A 154 25.42 -11.99 25.02
CA THR A 154 25.05 -10.74 25.73
C THR A 154 23.53 -10.61 25.90
N PHE A 155 22.76 -11.03 24.90
CA PHE A 155 21.31 -10.89 24.86
C PHE A 155 20.62 -12.26 24.99
N PRO A 156 19.73 -12.45 25.99
CA PRO A 156 18.94 -13.68 26.10
C PRO A 156 17.75 -13.70 25.13
N ASN A 157 17.26 -12.53 24.72
CA ASN A 157 16.07 -12.37 23.85
C ASN A 157 16.49 -11.85 22.48
N PHE A 158 15.80 -12.36 21.45
CA PHE A 158 15.89 -11.89 20.07
C PHE A 158 14.49 -11.69 19.51
N TYR A 159 14.36 -10.84 18.50
CA TYR A 159 13.09 -10.52 17.89
C TYR A 159 13.14 -10.74 16.37
N THR A 160 12.05 -11.29 15.83
CA THR A 160 11.85 -11.43 14.38
C THR A 160 10.35 -11.42 14.07
N LEU A 161 9.97 -11.37 12.81
CA LEU A 161 8.58 -11.59 12.42
C LEU A 161 8.23 -13.06 12.57
N ILE A 162 7.13 -13.36 13.25
CA ILE A 162 6.60 -14.71 13.44
C ILE A 162 5.13 -14.69 13.02
N PRO A 163 4.70 -15.49 12.03
CA PRO A 163 3.31 -15.48 11.59
C PRO A 163 2.40 -16.08 12.68
N ASP A 164 1.26 -15.44 12.92
CA ASP A 164 0.23 -15.94 13.84
C ASP A 164 -0.55 -17.13 13.26
N GLU A 165 -0.70 -17.16 11.93
CA GLU A 165 -1.42 -18.19 11.17
C GLU A 165 -0.51 -18.79 10.09
N PRO A 166 -0.80 -20.03 9.62
CA PRO A 166 -0.08 -20.60 8.48
C PRO A 166 -0.15 -19.71 7.24
N GLU A 167 1.01 -19.38 6.68
CA GLU A 167 1.10 -18.56 5.48
C GLU A 167 0.52 -19.27 4.26
N ASN A 168 -0.29 -18.57 3.48
CA ASN A 168 -0.79 -19.02 2.19
C ASN A 168 0.28 -18.78 1.12
N GLY A 169 0.63 -19.83 0.36
CA GLY A 169 1.65 -19.73 -0.70
C GLY A 169 3.06 -20.07 -0.22
N TYR A 170 4.04 -19.26 -0.59
CA TYR A 170 5.43 -19.47 -0.18
C TYR A 170 5.64 -18.97 1.26
N PRO A 171 6.02 -19.88 2.20
CA PRO A 171 6.22 -19.50 3.59
C PRO A 171 7.50 -18.65 3.71
N HIS A 172 7.33 -17.34 3.98
CA HIS A 172 8.42 -16.39 4.20
C HIS A 172 8.72 -16.26 5.71
N LEU A 173 7.76 -15.79 6.48
CA LEU A 173 7.92 -15.52 7.90
C LEU A 173 8.21 -16.80 8.70
N SER A 174 7.48 -17.88 8.43
CA SER A 174 7.71 -19.17 9.09
C SER A 174 9.07 -19.76 8.75
N THR A 175 9.55 -19.63 7.51
CA THR A 175 10.89 -20.08 7.10
C THR A 175 11.97 -19.33 7.86
N TRP A 176 11.89 -18.01 7.89
CA TRP A 176 12.92 -17.20 8.54
C TRP A 176 12.85 -17.23 10.06
N SER A 177 11.67 -17.28 10.66
CA SER A 177 11.54 -17.47 12.11
C SER A 177 12.09 -18.82 12.56
N ALA A 178 11.87 -19.90 11.79
CA ALA A 178 12.48 -21.20 12.05
C ALA A 178 14.01 -21.16 11.91
N TRP A 179 14.53 -20.46 10.90
CA TRP A 179 15.97 -20.28 10.70
C TRP A 179 16.61 -19.52 11.87
N VAL A 180 15.96 -18.47 12.40
CA VAL A 180 16.44 -17.70 13.56
C VAL A 180 16.47 -18.60 14.80
N LYS A 181 15.40 -19.37 15.06
CA LYS A 181 15.34 -20.31 16.18
C LYS A 181 16.42 -21.39 16.11
N ASP A 182 16.70 -21.91 14.91
CA ASP A 182 17.80 -22.86 14.67
C ASP A 182 19.19 -22.19 14.87
N ALA A 183 19.36 -20.95 14.47
CA ALA A 183 20.61 -20.21 14.69
C ALA A 183 20.86 -19.90 16.19
N LEU A 184 19.80 -19.83 17.00
CA LEU A 184 19.79 -19.35 18.39
C LEU A 184 19.06 -20.33 19.33
N PRO A 185 19.47 -21.61 19.42
CA PRO A 185 18.72 -22.66 20.13
C PRO A 185 18.62 -22.45 21.65
N GLN A 186 19.40 -21.54 22.23
CA GLN A 186 19.41 -21.23 23.66
C GLN A 186 18.80 -19.87 24.00
N SER A 187 18.36 -19.11 22.98
CA SER A 187 17.77 -17.78 23.15
C SER A 187 16.25 -17.83 23.06
N ASP A 188 15.59 -16.87 23.69
CA ASP A 188 14.16 -16.66 23.57
C ASP A 188 13.89 -15.80 22.31
N VAL A 189 13.32 -16.41 21.28
CA VAL A 189 12.99 -15.73 20.00
C VAL A 189 11.52 -15.32 20.04
N ARG A 190 11.28 -14.02 20.01
CA ARG A 190 9.98 -13.37 20.17
C ARG A 190 9.50 -12.72 18.89
N ASP A 191 8.18 -12.59 18.78
CA ASP A 191 7.53 -11.86 17.69
C ASP A 191 7.65 -10.35 17.85
N ILE A 192 7.85 -9.63 16.72
CA ILE A 192 7.94 -8.17 16.64
C ILE A 192 6.81 -7.55 15.78
N THR A 193 5.96 -8.37 15.17
CA THR A 193 4.92 -7.96 14.21
C THR A 193 4.04 -6.84 14.77
N LYS A 194 3.62 -6.96 16.02
CA LYS A 194 2.74 -5.96 16.65
C LYS A 194 3.38 -4.58 16.78
N ALA A 195 4.68 -4.51 17.07
CA ALA A 195 5.39 -3.23 17.16
C ALA A 195 5.50 -2.56 15.78
N LEU A 196 5.78 -3.34 14.72
CA LEU A 196 5.80 -2.85 13.35
C LEU A 196 4.41 -2.40 12.89
N MET A 197 3.36 -3.17 13.18
CA MET A 197 1.98 -2.77 12.90
C MET A 197 1.67 -1.38 13.47
N TYR A 198 1.93 -1.14 14.76
CA TYR A 198 1.68 0.18 15.38
C TYR A 198 2.54 1.30 14.79
N MET A 199 3.74 0.99 14.29
CA MET A 199 4.57 1.98 13.60
C MET A 199 4.03 2.33 12.22
N ARG A 200 3.44 1.36 11.49
CA ARG A 200 2.89 1.53 10.15
C ARG A 200 1.51 2.19 10.15
N GLU A 201 0.70 1.99 11.20
CA GLU A 201 -0.65 2.55 11.30
C GLU A 201 -0.67 4.07 11.13
N VAL A 202 0.23 4.81 11.82
CA VAL A 202 0.29 6.27 11.80
C VAL A 202 1.32 6.74 10.79
N LYS A 203 0.87 7.31 9.69
CA LYS A 203 1.70 7.69 8.55
C LYS A 203 2.49 8.98 8.80
N THR A 204 3.77 8.98 8.44
CA THR A 204 4.61 10.18 8.41
C THR A 204 4.20 11.09 7.24
N PRO A 205 4.60 12.38 7.25
CA PRO A 205 4.37 13.26 6.10
C PRO A 205 4.99 12.75 4.79
N GLY A 206 6.11 12.03 4.87
CA GLY A 206 6.77 11.42 3.70
C GLY A 206 5.94 10.27 3.11
N GLU A 207 5.35 9.42 3.95
CA GLU A 207 4.43 8.36 3.55
C GLU A 207 3.16 8.93 2.92
N LEU A 208 2.55 9.92 3.57
CA LEU A 208 1.35 10.58 3.05
C LEU A 208 1.58 11.23 1.68
N ALA A 209 2.77 11.76 1.41
CA ALA A 209 3.09 12.33 0.10
C ALA A 209 3.15 11.27 -1.00
N LEU A 210 3.65 10.05 -0.72
CA LEU A 210 3.66 8.93 -1.65
C LEU A 210 2.26 8.35 -1.88
N MET A 211 1.49 8.17 -0.80
CA MET A 211 0.09 7.76 -0.87
C MET A 211 -0.74 8.76 -1.69
N GLN A 212 -0.61 10.06 -1.43
CA GLN A 212 -1.32 11.09 -2.21
C GLN A 212 -0.97 11.01 -3.71
N LYS A 213 0.29 10.67 -4.05
CA LYS A 213 0.69 10.50 -5.45
C LYS A 213 0.04 9.26 -6.09
N ALA A 214 -0.01 8.13 -5.38
CA ALA A 214 -0.73 6.93 -5.83
C ALA A 214 -2.23 7.23 -6.02
N ILE A 215 -2.85 7.90 -5.05
CA ILE A 215 -4.26 8.31 -5.09
C ILE A 215 -4.52 9.25 -6.27
N ASP A 216 -3.70 10.27 -6.48
CA ASP A 216 -3.88 11.21 -7.58
C ASP A 216 -3.84 10.52 -8.96
N LEU A 217 -2.93 9.56 -9.15
CA LEU A 217 -2.84 8.77 -10.37
C LEU A 217 -4.03 7.83 -10.54
N SER A 218 -4.50 7.22 -9.45
CA SER A 218 -5.70 6.38 -9.46
C SER A 218 -6.97 7.19 -9.75
N VAL A 219 -7.08 8.41 -9.22
CA VAL A 219 -8.14 9.36 -9.58
C VAL A 219 -8.11 9.69 -11.08
N ASP A 220 -6.94 9.94 -11.64
CA ASP A 220 -6.81 10.23 -13.08
C ASP A 220 -7.22 9.00 -13.93
N ALA A 221 -6.94 7.78 -13.49
CA ALA A 221 -7.38 6.53 -14.13
C ALA A 221 -8.91 6.36 -14.07
N GLN A 222 -9.52 6.60 -12.90
CA GLN A 222 -10.98 6.58 -12.73
C GLN A 222 -11.66 7.61 -13.65
N LEU A 223 -11.14 8.83 -13.73
CA LEU A 223 -11.65 9.86 -14.62
C LEU A 223 -11.48 9.51 -16.11
N ALA A 224 -10.41 8.80 -16.48
CA ALA A 224 -10.22 8.29 -17.83
C ALA A 224 -11.25 7.21 -18.16
N ALA A 225 -11.52 6.29 -17.23
CA ALA A 225 -12.56 5.28 -17.37
C ALA A 225 -13.96 5.91 -17.54
N MET A 226 -14.32 6.91 -16.71
CA MET A 226 -15.59 7.64 -16.83
C MET A 226 -15.79 8.25 -18.23
N LYS A 227 -14.73 8.83 -18.81
CA LYS A 227 -14.80 9.48 -20.13
C LYS A 227 -14.90 8.49 -21.29
N THR A 228 -14.42 7.27 -21.12
CA THR A 228 -14.34 6.26 -22.19
C THR A 228 -15.39 5.17 -22.07
N MET A 229 -16.04 5.02 -20.90
CA MET A 229 -17.05 4.00 -20.62
C MET A 229 -18.24 4.12 -21.59
N ARG A 230 -18.59 2.98 -22.20
CA ARG A 230 -19.77 2.81 -23.05
C ARG A 230 -20.15 1.33 -23.17
N PRO A 231 -21.38 0.98 -23.53
CA PRO A 231 -21.72 -0.37 -23.95
C PRO A 231 -20.83 -0.89 -25.09
N GLU A 232 -20.79 -2.18 -25.27
CA GLU A 232 -20.00 -2.93 -26.27
C GLU A 232 -18.50 -2.97 -25.98
N LEU A 233 -18.02 -2.32 -24.91
CA LEU A 233 -16.68 -2.59 -24.37
C LEU A 233 -16.67 -3.87 -23.54
N TYR A 234 -15.51 -4.51 -23.44
CA TYR A 234 -15.28 -5.58 -22.46
C TYR A 234 -14.63 -5.02 -21.21
N GLU A 235 -14.86 -5.67 -20.05
CA GLU A 235 -14.30 -5.29 -18.75
C GLU A 235 -12.77 -5.12 -18.81
N TYR A 236 -12.05 -6.06 -19.47
CA TYR A 236 -10.60 -5.96 -19.65
C TYR A 236 -10.15 -4.71 -20.43
N GLN A 237 -10.98 -4.17 -21.33
CA GLN A 237 -10.62 -2.96 -22.09
C GLN A 237 -10.66 -1.71 -21.19
N VAL A 238 -11.62 -1.68 -20.26
CA VAL A 238 -11.70 -0.61 -19.25
C VAL A 238 -10.52 -0.72 -18.27
N ALA A 239 -10.23 -1.91 -17.76
CA ALA A 239 -9.08 -2.16 -16.91
C ALA A 239 -7.76 -1.77 -17.60
N ALA A 240 -7.58 -2.15 -18.87
CA ALA A 240 -6.40 -1.77 -19.68
C ALA A 240 -6.25 -0.26 -19.82
N ARG A 241 -7.36 0.48 -19.99
CA ARG A 241 -7.34 1.94 -20.06
C ARG A 241 -6.90 2.58 -18.76
N MET A 242 -7.34 2.05 -17.62
CA MET A 242 -6.94 2.54 -16.31
C MET A 242 -5.47 2.24 -16.04
N LYS A 243 -5.03 1.02 -16.33
CA LYS A 243 -3.64 0.59 -16.21
C LYS A 243 -2.68 1.45 -17.07
N GLU A 244 -3.07 1.80 -18.30
CA GLU A 244 -2.28 2.71 -19.13
C GLU A 244 -2.01 4.06 -18.42
N VAL A 245 -3.02 4.64 -17.76
CA VAL A 245 -2.86 5.88 -17.00
C VAL A 245 -1.89 5.69 -15.81
N HIS A 246 -2.01 4.59 -15.09
CA HIS A 246 -1.12 4.25 -13.98
C HIS A 246 0.34 4.12 -14.46
N GLU A 247 0.59 3.33 -15.48
CA GLU A 247 1.94 3.10 -16.03
C GLU A 247 2.55 4.39 -16.58
N MET A 248 1.77 5.19 -17.34
CA MET A 248 2.20 6.48 -17.86
C MET A 248 2.47 7.50 -16.75
N GLY A 249 1.78 7.39 -15.62
CA GLY A 249 1.97 8.20 -14.41
C GLY A 249 3.18 7.80 -13.57
N GLY A 250 3.77 6.62 -13.82
CA GLY A 250 4.93 6.08 -13.11
C GLY A 250 4.57 5.27 -11.86
N CYS A 251 3.36 4.72 -11.79
CA CYS A 251 3.03 3.71 -10.78
C CYS A 251 3.95 2.49 -10.92
N SER A 252 4.33 1.89 -9.80
CA SER A 252 5.20 0.72 -9.76
C SER A 252 4.47 -0.53 -10.27
N ARG A 253 3.19 -0.64 -9.90
CA ARG A 253 2.26 -1.72 -10.26
C ARG A 253 0.82 -1.27 -9.97
N GLU A 254 -0.15 -2.11 -10.35
CA GLU A 254 -1.47 -2.07 -9.75
C GLU A 254 -1.35 -2.45 -8.27
N ALA A 255 -2.09 -1.76 -7.38
CA ALA A 255 -2.06 -2.04 -5.94
C ALA A 255 -2.64 -3.44 -5.63
N TYR A 256 -3.62 -3.86 -6.42
CA TYR A 256 -4.28 -5.16 -6.39
C TYR A 256 -4.76 -5.55 -7.79
N ALA A 257 -5.29 -6.78 -7.95
CA ALA A 257 -5.90 -7.19 -9.22
C ALA A 257 -7.09 -6.27 -9.53
N PRO A 258 -7.13 -5.60 -10.70
CA PRO A 258 -8.23 -4.73 -11.07
C PRO A 258 -9.59 -5.43 -11.01
N ILE A 259 -10.58 -4.79 -10.41
CA ILE A 259 -11.97 -5.24 -10.38
C ILE A 259 -12.78 -4.33 -11.31
N VAL A 260 -13.23 -4.87 -12.41
CA VAL A 260 -14.15 -4.21 -13.35
C VAL A 260 -15.32 -5.14 -13.57
N GLY A 261 -16.38 -4.99 -12.78
CA GLY A 261 -17.53 -5.92 -12.80
C GLY A 261 -18.78 -5.27 -13.37
N THR A 262 -19.30 -5.78 -14.50
CA THR A 262 -20.52 -5.30 -15.16
C THR A 262 -21.73 -6.14 -14.81
N GLY A 263 -22.91 -5.54 -14.68
CA GLY A 263 -24.17 -6.23 -14.40
C GLY A 263 -24.06 -7.17 -13.20
N PHE A 264 -24.31 -8.48 -13.38
CA PHE A 264 -24.18 -9.47 -12.29
C PHE A 264 -22.78 -9.46 -11.66
N ASN A 265 -21.72 -9.29 -12.45
CA ASN A 265 -20.34 -9.30 -11.96
C ASN A 265 -20.07 -8.15 -10.96
N SER A 266 -20.85 -7.06 -11.04
CA SER A 266 -20.78 -5.96 -10.05
C SER A 266 -21.17 -6.40 -8.64
N THR A 267 -21.82 -7.55 -8.48
CA THR A 267 -22.22 -8.11 -7.19
C THR A 267 -21.18 -9.06 -6.57
N VAL A 268 -20.08 -9.32 -7.28
CA VAL A 268 -18.98 -10.17 -6.83
C VAL A 268 -17.84 -9.28 -6.33
N LEU A 269 -17.53 -9.37 -5.04
CA LEU A 269 -16.65 -8.41 -4.35
C LEU A 269 -15.24 -8.30 -4.96
N HIS A 270 -14.59 -9.44 -5.23
CA HIS A 270 -13.25 -9.52 -5.83
C HIS A 270 -13.31 -10.21 -7.18
N TYR A 271 -14.11 -9.65 -8.09
CA TYR A 271 -14.26 -10.17 -9.45
C TYR A 271 -13.02 -9.87 -10.29
N ASP A 272 -12.35 -10.88 -10.82
CA ASP A 272 -11.05 -10.79 -11.52
C ASP A 272 -11.02 -11.37 -12.94
N ALA A 273 -12.10 -11.99 -13.41
CA ALA A 273 -12.12 -12.63 -14.75
C ALA A 273 -12.07 -11.62 -15.90
N LEU A 274 -12.68 -10.46 -15.74
CA LEU A 274 -12.66 -9.30 -16.66
C LEU A 274 -13.05 -9.62 -18.12
N ASP A 275 -13.87 -10.65 -18.37
CA ASP A 275 -14.12 -11.18 -19.70
C ASP A 275 -15.54 -10.89 -20.24
N ALA A 276 -16.39 -10.25 -19.45
CA ALA A 276 -17.76 -9.94 -19.86
C ALA A 276 -17.83 -8.68 -20.73
N GLU A 277 -18.77 -8.71 -21.69
CA GLU A 277 -19.18 -7.53 -22.45
C GLU A 277 -20.11 -6.64 -21.62
N ILE A 278 -19.79 -5.35 -21.55
CA ILE A 278 -20.59 -4.32 -20.87
C ILE A 278 -21.82 -4.02 -21.73
N LYS A 279 -23.01 -4.24 -21.16
CA LYS A 279 -24.28 -4.06 -21.88
C LYS A 279 -24.92 -2.71 -21.57
N ASP A 280 -25.75 -2.26 -22.51
CA ASP A 280 -26.62 -1.11 -22.25
C ASP A 280 -27.56 -1.39 -21.07
N GLY A 281 -27.61 -0.45 -20.12
CA GLY A 281 -28.40 -0.60 -18.90
C GLY A 281 -27.68 -1.26 -17.73
N ASP A 282 -26.46 -1.75 -17.89
CA ASP A 282 -25.66 -2.27 -16.76
C ASP A 282 -25.13 -1.13 -15.87
N VAL A 283 -24.81 -1.44 -14.63
CA VAL A 283 -23.82 -0.72 -13.84
C VAL A 283 -22.49 -1.46 -13.91
N VAL A 284 -21.40 -0.73 -13.75
CA VAL A 284 -20.04 -1.26 -13.72
C VAL A 284 -19.34 -0.77 -12.47
N VAL A 285 -18.97 -1.69 -11.57
CA VAL A 285 -18.09 -1.40 -10.44
C VAL A 285 -16.66 -1.34 -10.95
N LEU A 286 -15.96 -0.25 -10.70
CA LEU A 286 -14.55 -0.05 -11.00
C LEU A 286 -13.80 0.12 -9.68
N ASP A 287 -13.18 -0.94 -9.23
CA ASP A 287 -12.32 -0.94 -8.05
C ASP A 287 -10.90 -1.21 -8.52
N VAL A 288 -10.19 -0.10 -8.77
CA VAL A 288 -8.88 -0.11 -9.44
C VAL A 288 -8.05 1.05 -8.96
N ALA A 289 -6.90 0.73 -8.41
CA ALA A 289 -5.92 1.72 -7.97
C ALA A 289 -4.49 1.20 -8.15
N CYS A 290 -3.51 2.08 -8.01
CA CYS A 290 -2.10 1.74 -8.20
C CYS A 290 -1.24 1.96 -6.95
N GLU A 291 -0.04 1.44 -7.02
CA GLU A 291 1.02 1.64 -6.05
C GLU A 291 2.07 2.62 -6.60
N TYR A 292 2.47 3.59 -5.79
CA TYR A 292 3.54 4.51 -6.10
C TYR A 292 4.58 4.54 -4.98
N GLY A 293 5.83 4.18 -5.32
CA GLY A 293 6.93 4.15 -4.34
C GLY A 293 6.72 3.19 -3.18
N GLY A 294 6.01 2.08 -3.39
CA GLY A 294 5.67 1.08 -2.41
C GLY A 294 4.35 1.34 -1.68
N TYR A 295 3.71 2.50 -1.84
CA TYR A 295 2.47 2.86 -1.14
C TYR A 295 1.26 2.70 -2.06
N ALA A 296 0.24 2.01 -1.57
CA ALA A 296 -1.00 1.74 -2.27
C ALA A 296 -2.00 2.90 -2.18
N ALA A 297 -2.87 2.99 -3.18
CA ALA A 297 -4.17 3.65 -3.13
C ALA A 297 -5.27 2.60 -3.22
N ASP A 298 -6.50 2.95 -2.84
CA ASP A 298 -7.68 2.08 -2.95
C ASP A 298 -8.93 2.90 -3.28
N LEU A 299 -9.45 2.75 -4.48
CA LEU A 299 -10.53 3.60 -4.98
C LEU A 299 -11.57 2.84 -5.78
N THR A 300 -12.81 2.90 -5.35
CA THR A 300 -13.95 2.37 -6.12
C THR A 300 -14.92 3.45 -6.55
N ARG A 301 -15.37 3.36 -7.81
CA ARG A 301 -16.60 4.01 -8.30
C ARG A 301 -17.47 3.03 -9.05
N THR A 302 -18.79 3.22 -8.95
CA THR A 302 -19.78 2.53 -9.77
C THR A 302 -20.32 3.46 -10.83
N LEU A 303 -20.28 3.04 -12.09
CA LEU A 303 -20.67 3.84 -13.25
C LEU A 303 -21.87 3.21 -13.97
N PRO A 304 -22.79 4.01 -14.55
CA PRO A 304 -23.79 3.47 -15.48
C PRO A 304 -23.14 3.26 -16.86
N ALA A 305 -23.22 2.05 -17.42
CA ALA A 305 -22.58 1.71 -18.68
C ALA A 305 -22.90 2.70 -19.83
N ASN A 306 -24.16 3.10 -19.93
CA ASN A 306 -24.64 4.04 -20.95
C ASN A 306 -24.56 5.53 -20.56
N GLY A 307 -23.91 5.85 -19.41
CA GLY A 307 -23.69 7.22 -18.93
C GLY A 307 -24.89 7.85 -18.22
N LYS A 308 -25.91 7.06 -17.88
CA LYS A 308 -27.05 7.54 -17.11
C LYS A 308 -27.60 6.44 -16.22
N PHE A 309 -27.67 6.69 -14.91
CA PHE A 309 -28.25 5.76 -13.98
C PHE A 309 -29.77 5.60 -14.22
N ALA A 310 -30.23 4.37 -14.31
CA ALA A 310 -31.66 4.06 -14.23
C ALA A 310 -32.20 4.43 -12.83
N PRO A 311 -33.52 4.65 -12.66
CA PRO A 311 -34.08 5.08 -11.37
C PRO A 311 -33.67 4.19 -10.19
N ARG A 312 -33.70 2.85 -10.34
CA ARG A 312 -33.31 1.90 -9.31
C ARG A 312 -31.81 1.94 -9.01
N GLN A 313 -30.98 2.04 -10.05
CA GLN A 313 -29.53 2.15 -9.89
C GLN A 313 -29.16 3.43 -9.12
N ARG A 314 -29.79 4.54 -9.48
CA ARG A 314 -29.60 5.82 -8.78
C ARG A 314 -30.05 5.75 -7.31
N GLU A 315 -31.19 5.12 -7.04
CA GLU A 315 -31.66 4.92 -5.66
C GLU A 315 -30.62 4.16 -4.83
N ILE A 316 -30.12 3.02 -5.29
CA ILE A 316 -29.12 2.22 -4.58
C ILE A 316 -27.80 3.02 -4.44
N TYR A 317 -27.37 3.69 -5.51
CA TYR A 317 -26.16 4.52 -5.49
C TYR A 317 -26.25 5.63 -4.41
N GLU A 318 -27.35 6.35 -4.37
CA GLU A 318 -27.59 7.45 -3.39
C GLU A 318 -27.64 6.92 -1.95
N ILE A 319 -28.15 5.71 -1.72
CA ILE A 319 -28.14 5.05 -0.40
C ILE A 319 -26.70 4.72 0.01
N VAL A 320 -25.89 4.15 -0.89
CA VAL A 320 -24.48 3.86 -0.61
C VAL A 320 -23.69 5.14 -0.35
N LEU A 321 -23.88 6.19 -1.16
CA LEU A 321 -23.26 7.50 -0.94
C LEU A 321 -23.68 8.13 0.39
N GLY A 322 -24.95 7.99 0.75
CA GLY A 322 -25.47 8.46 2.02
C GLY A 322 -24.86 7.73 3.22
N ALA A 323 -24.65 6.42 3.11
CA ALA A 323 -23.98 5.61 4.13
C ALA A 323 -22.50 6.02 4.28
N GLN A 324 -21.79 6.22 3.16
CA GLN A 324 -20.42 6.72 3.15
C GLN A 324 -20.32 8.09 3.84
N ASN A 325 -21.16 9.03 3.46
CA ASN A 325 -21.18 10.37 4.05
C ASN A 325 -21.49 10.34 5.55
N ALA A 326 -22.40 9.47 6.01
CA ALA A 326 -22.74 9.32 7.41
C ALA A 326 -21.54 8.79 8.24
N ALA A 327 -20.81 7.81 7.72
CA ALA A 327 -19.59 7.30 8.35
C ALA A 327 -18.47 8.34 8.35
N LEU A 328 -18.22 9.02 7.22
CA LEU A 328 -17.25 10.11 7.12
C LEU A 328 -17.51 11.21 8.14
N ALA A 329 -18.74 11.64 8.30
CA ALA A 329 -19.11 12.69 9.26
C ALA A 329 -18.78 12.32 10.73
N ALA A 330 -18.66 11.02 11.04
CA ALA A 330 -18.30 10.53 12.36
C ALA A 330 -16.79 10.22 12.48
N THR A 331 -16.05 10.21 11.37
CA THR A 331 -14.64 9.81 11.35
C THR A 331 -13.74 10.87 11.99
N LYS A 332 -13.03 10.50 13.04
CA LYS A 332 -11.98 11.29 13.72
C LYS A 332 -11.19 10.42 14.68
N ALA A 333 -10.07 10.94 15.18
CA ALA A 333 -9.33 10.27 16.25
C ALA A 333 -10.20 10.00 17.48
N GLY A 334 -10.02 8.83 18.10
CA GLY A 334 -10.78 8.36 19.27
C GLY A 334 -12.04 7.57 18.94
N VAL A 335 -12.53 7.57 17.69
CA VAL A 335 -13.67 6.73 17.25
C VAL A 335 -13.16 5.32 16.92
N ARG A 336 -13.96 4.30 17.21
CA ARG A 336 -13.63 2.92 16.87
C ARG A 336 -14.11 2.55 15.45
N PRO A 337 -13.34 1.78 14.66
CA PRO A 337 -13.76 1.33 13.33
C PRO A 337 -15.15 0.67 13.31
N GLN A 338 -15.47 -0.16 14.32
CA GLN A 338 -16.79 -0.81 14.45
C GLN A 338 -17.94 0.17 14.63
N GLU A 339 -17.68 1.36 15.18
CA GLU A 339 -18.72 2.39 15.31
C GLU A 339 -19.05 3.00 13.95
N LEU A 340 -18.04 3.25 13.12
CA LEU A 340 -18.20 3.73 11.74
C LEU A 340 -18.95 2.71 10.89
N ASP A 341 -18.57 1.42 10.96
CA ASP A 341 -19.29 0.32 10.30
C ASP A 341 -20.78 0.29 10.71
N ARG A 342 -21.04 0.38 12.02
CA ARG A 342 -22.43 0.40 12.54
C ARG A 342 -23.23 1.62 12.02
N ILE A 343 -22.60 2.78 11.87
CA ILE A 343 -23.25 3.98 11.31
C ILE A 343 -23.65 3.73 9.86
N ALA A 344 -22.74 3.23 9.02
CA ALA A 344 -23.02 2.93 7.62
C ALA A 344 -24.11 1.86 7.48
N ARG A 345 -24.04 0.76 8.23
CA ARG A 345 -25.07 -0.30 8.24
C ARG A 345 -26.44 0.22 8.67
N ASN A 346 -26.50 1.05 9.72
CA ASN A 346 -27.76 1.64 10.17
C ASN A 346 -28.36 2.57 9.12
N TYR A 347 -27.53 3.33 8.41
CA TYR A 347 -28.00 4.16 7.31
C TYR A 347 -28.63 3.32 6.21
N ILE A 348 -27.92 2.29 5.71
CA ILE A 348 -28.44 1.37 4.69
C ILE A 348 -29.71 0.66 5.16
N ASN A 349 -29.76 0.20 6.41
CA ASN A 349 -30.91 -0.49 6.98
C ASN A 349 -32.18 0.39 7.03
N SER A 350 -32.03 1.70 7.17
CA SER A 350 -33.13 2.66 7.31
C SER A 350 -33.57 3.28 5.97
N HIS A 351 -32.85 3.02 4.88
CA HIS A 351 -33.12 3.59 3.56
C HIS A 351 -33.34 2.51 2.52
N GLY A 352 -34.41 2.65 1.75
CA GLY A 352 -34.76 1.72 0.66
C GLY A 352 -35.16 0.32 1.10
N LYS A 353 -35.58 -0.47 0.12
CA LYS A 353 -36.01 -1.85 0.29
C LYS A 353 -35.56 -2.68 -0.94
N ASP A 354 -35.40 -3.99 -0.75
CA ASP A 354 -35.26 -4.93 -1.85
C ASP A 354 -36.62 -5.19 -2.57
N LEU A 355 -36.61 -6.02 -3.59
CA LEU A 355 -37.82 -6.37 -4.33
C LEU A 355 -38.87 -7.13 -3.49
N HIS A 356 -38.50 -7.63 -2.33
CA HIS A 356 -39.35 -8.36 -1.39
C HIS A 356 -39.80 -7.51 -0.19
N GLY A 357 -39.41 -6.22 -0.14
CA GLY A 357 -39.76 -5.31 0.95
C GLY A 357 -38.83 -5.43 2.18
N ASN A 358 -37.73 -6.19 2.10
CA ASN A 358 -36.76 -6.30 3.20
C ASN A 358 -35.76 -5.15 3.19
N SER A 359 -35.06 -4.98 4.32
CA SER A 359 -33.99 -3.99 4.43
C SER A 359 -32.79 -4.35 3.54
N LEU A 360 -32.17 -3.32 2.94
CA LEU A 360 -30.97 -3.48 2.09
C LEU A 360 -29.69 -3.85 2.87
N GLY A 361 -29.69 -3.75 4.19
CA GLY A 361 -28.50 -4.03 5.01
C GLY A 361 -28.00 -5.48 4.92
N GLN A 362 -28.86 -6.43 4.52
CA GLN A 362 -28.44 -7.81 4.24
C GLN A 362 -27.49 -7.94 3.03
N TYR A 363 -27.49 -6.95 2.15
CA TYR A 363 -26.63 -6.89 0.97
C TYR A 363 -25.34 -6.11 1.17
N PHE A 364 -25.12 -5.54 2.36
CA PHE A 364 -23.83 -4.98 2.78
C PHE A 364 -23.05 -6.05 3.55
N ILE A 365 -22.27 -6.86 2.84
CA ILE A 365 -21.74 -8.15 3.29
C ILE A 365 -20.26 -8.12 3.72
N HIS A 366 -19.63 -6.96 3.75
CA HIS A 366 -18.25 -6.76 4.22
C HIS A 366 -18.15 -5.64 5.26
N GLY A 367 -16.97 -5.35 5.79
CA GLY A 367 -16.71 -4.22 6.68
C GLY A 367 -16.74 -2.87 5.95
N LEU A 368 -16.80 -1.78 6.71
CA LEU A 368 -16.80 -0.43 6.12
C LEU A 368 -15.47 -0.06 5.45
N GLY A 369 -14.37 -0.68 5.86
CA GLY A 369 -13.04 -0.39 5.31
C GLY A 369 -11.91 -0.95 6.15
N HIS A 370 -10.69 -0.69 5.71
CA HIS A 370 -9.45 -1.21 6.29
C HIS A 370 -8.34 -0.14 6.33
N GLY A 371 -7.24 -0.44 7.01
CA GLY A 371 -6.03 0.38 6.97
C GLY A 371 -5.38 0.30 5.59
N LEU A 372 -4.76 1.40 5.16
CA LEU A 372 -4.09 1.51 3.87
C LEU A 372 -2.67 2.04 4.07
N GLY A 373 -1.70 1.49 3.33
CA GLY A 373 -0.29 1.90 3.44
C GLY A 373 0.62 1.25 2.41
N LEU A 374 1.67 0.57 2.88
CA LEU A 374 2.52 -0.27 2.03
C LEU A 374 1.76 -1.50 1.53
N ASP A 375 0.88 -2.04 2.37
CA ASP A 375 -0.12 -3.01 1.95
C ASP A 375 -1.44 -2.30 1.63
N VAL A 376 -2.21 -2.85 0.70
CA VAL A 376 -3.60 -2.44 0.47
C VAL A 376 -4.41 -2.67 1.75
N HIS A 377 -4.32 -3.85 2.34
CA HIS A 377 -4.81 -4.14 3.67
C HIS A 377 -3.66 -4.00 4.69
N ASP A 378 -3.32 -2.74 5.01
CA ASP A 378 -2.19 -2.43 5.90
C ASP A 378 -2.48 -2.93 7.33
N PRO A 379 -1.51 -3.56 8.00
CA PRO A 379 -1.68 -4.07 9.36
C PRO A 379 -2.27 -3.02 10.29
N THR A 380 -3.39 -3.33 10.93
CA THR A 380 -4.17 -2.36 11.72
C THR A 380 -4.84 -3.04 12.93
N ASP A 381 -4.74 -2.42 14.11
CA ASP A 381 -5.48 -2.87 15.30
C ASP A 381 -6.92 -2.35 15.28
N TYR A 382 -7.82 -3.11 14.66
CA TYR A 382 -9.25 -2.76 14.62
C TYR A 382 -9.93 -2.76 15.98
N THR A 383 -9.29 -3.26 17.04
CA THR A 383 -9.85 -3.23 18.40
C THR A 383 -9.56 -1.92 19.13
N ALA A 384 -8.59 -1.14 18.64
CA ALA A 384 -8.22 0.16 19.17
C ALA A 384 -9.03 1.31 18.53
N PRO A 385 -9.16 2.47 19.19
CA PRO A 385 -9.68 3.68 18.55
C PRO A 385 -8.72 4.19 17.48
N LEU A 386 -9.27 4.78 16.40
CA LEU A 386 -8.50 5.45 15.36
C LEU A 386 -7.61 6.56 15.95
N GLN A 387 -6.43 6.73 15.39
CA GLN A 387 -5.48 7.79 15.74
C GLN A 387 -5.34 8.78 14.59
N ALA A 388 -5.05 10.04 14.93
CA ALA A 388 -4.70 11.03 13.91
C ALA A 388 -3.42 10.60 13.17
N GLY A 389 -3.45 10.67 11.84
CA GLY A 389 -2.38 10.19 10.97
C GLY A 389 -2.60 8.79 10.40
N MET A 390 -3.61 8.02 10.86
CA MET A 390 -4.04 6.79 10.20
C MET A 390 -4.69 7.10 8.86
N VAL A 391 -4.47 6.24 7.85
CA VAL A 391 -5.20 6.26 6.59
C VAL A 391 -6.02 5.00 6.49
N MET A 392 -7.32 5.18 6.20
CA MET A 392 -8.32 4.10 6.12
C MET A 392 -9.09 4.24 4.82
N THR A 393 -9.57 3.14 4.27
CA THR A 393 -10.63 3.18 3.26
C THR A 393 -11.99 3.46 3.91
N ASN A 394 -12.94 3.98 3.13
CA ASN A 394 -14.35 4.10 3.50
C ASN A 394 -15.18 3.72 2.27
N GLU A 395 -15.69 2.47 2.27
CA GLU A 395 -16.13 1.75 1.07
C GLU A 395 -17.46 1.00 1.26
N PRO A 396 -18.53 1.61 1.75
CA PRO A 396 -19.80 0.90 1.86
C PRO A 396 -20.28 0.42 0.49
N GLY A 397 -20.92 -0.76 0.47
CA GLY A 397 -21.47 -1.35 -0.75
C GLY A 397 -22.82 -2.04 -0.53
N ILE A 398 -23.61 -2.14 -1.59
CA ILE A 398 -24.86 -2.91 -1.65
C ILE A 398 -24.80 -3.77 -2.90
N TYR A 399 -24.95 -5.09 -2.72
CA TYR A 399 -24.80 -6.09 -3.79
C TYR A 399 -26.04 -6.96 -3.87
N ILE A 400 -26.89 -6.76 -4.90
CA ILE A 400 -28.18 -7.41 -5.09
C ILE A 400 -28.12 -8.33 -6.32
N PRO A 401 -27.74 -9.61 -6.17
CA PRO A 401 -27.58 -10.53 -7.32
C PRO A 401 -28.86 -10.68 -8.15
N GLU A 402 -30.03 -10.68 -7.50
CA GLU A 402 -31.33 -10.84 -8.16
C GLU A 402 -31.66 -9.66 -9.09
N GLU A 403 -31.06 -8.48 -8.84
CA GLU A 403 -31.22 -7.29 -9.65
C GLU A 403 -30.04 -7.08 -10.62
N ASN A 404 -29.00 -7.93 -10.62
CA ASN A 404 -27.72 -7.73 -11.29
C ASN A 404 -27.12 -6.36 -10.98
N LEU A 405 -27.21 -5.94 -9.72
CA LEU A 405 -26.92 -4.58 -9.27
C LEU A 405 -26.01 -4.59 -8.06
N GLY A 406 -24.73 -4.28 -8.27
CA GLY A 406 -23.76 -4.00 -7.24
C GLY A 406 -23.33 -2.53 -7.28
N VAL A 407 -23.26 -1.89 -6.12
CA VAL A 407 -22.76 -0.53 -5.97
C VAL A 407 -21.77 -0.48 -4.82
N ARG A 408 -20.55 -0.03 -5.07
CA ARG A 408 -19.54 0.35 -4.07
C ARG A 408 -19.03 1.76 -4.38
N ILE A 409 -18.85 2.57 -3.35
CA ILE A 409 -18.22 3.91 -3.43
C ILE A 409 -17.16 3.93 -2.36
N GLU A 410 -15.91 4.12 -2.77
CA GLU A 410 -14.75 4.05 -1.89
C GLU A 410 -13.83 5.24 -2.06
N ASP A 411 -13.32 5.69 -0.94
CA ASP A 411 -12.37 6.78 -0.85
C ASP A 411 -11.32 6.53 0.24
N ASP A 412 -10.10 7.03 -0.01
CA ASP A 412 -9.00 7.03 0.95
C ASP A 412 -9.11 8.21 1.91
N VAL A 413 -9.07 7.93 3.20
CA VAL A 413 -9.42 8.87 4.27
C VAL A 413 -8.27 8.99 5.27
N LEU A 414 -7.68 10.17 5.39
CA LEU A 414 -6.75 10.49 6.48
C LEU A 414 -7.54 10.92 7.72
N VAL A 415 -7.37 10.20 8.81
CA VAL A 415 -7.93 10.54 10.12
C VAL A 415 -7.17 11.73 10.71
N THR A 416 -7.91 12.74 11.20
CA THR A 416 -7.34 13.90 11.90
C THR A 416 -7.80 13.95 13.35
N ALA A 417 -7.26 14.85 14.14
CA ALA A 417 -7.59 14.95 15.56
C ALA A 417 -9.09 15.21 15.82
N ASP A 418 -9.72 16.01 14.98
CA ASP A 418 -11.10 16.51 15.14
C ASP A 418 -12.03 16.16 13.96
N GLY A 419 -11.55 15.41 12.98
CA GLY A 419 -12.29 15.02 11.78
C GLY A 419 -11.48 14.12 10.85
N TYR A 420 -11.64 14.36 9.56
CA TYR A 420 -10.93 13.62 8.49
C TYR A 420 -10.54 14.55 7.34
N LYS A 421 -9.62 14.08 6.51
CA LYS A 421 -9.33 14.64 5.19
C LYS A 421 -9.57 13.55 4.14
N LEU A 422 -10.40 13.83 3.15
CA LEU A 422 -10.59 12.98 2.00
C LEU A 422 -9.39 13.15 1.06
N LEU A 423 -8.55 12.11 0.92
CA LEU A 423 -7.35 12.19 0.07
C LEU A 423 -7.71 12.09 -1.41
N SER A 424 -8.84 11.44 -1.72
CA SER A 424 -9.40 11.25 -3.07
C SER A 424 -10.46 12.31 -3.45
N GLU A 425 -10.51 13.47 -2.78
CA GLU A 425 -11.53 14.52 -2.97
C GLU A 425 -11.76 14.94 -4.44
N ARG A 426 -10.73 14.83 -5.29
CA ARG A 426 -10.83 15.12 -6.73
C ARG A 426 -11.68 14.13 -7.51
N LEU A 427 -11.95 12.93 -6.97
CA LEU A 427 -12.75 11.90 -7.63
C LEU A 427 -14.24 12.12 -7.34
N PRO A 428 -15.07 12.46 -8.32
CA PRO A 428 -16.49 12.73 -8.12
C PRO A 428 -17.23 11.56 -7.47
N ARG A 429 -18.13 11.88 -6.53
CA ARG A 429 -19.01 10.94 -5.86
C ARG A 429 -20.50 11.19 -6.18
N ASP A 430 -20.84 12.42 -6.54
CA ASP A 430 -22.22 12.76 -6.92
C ASP A 430 -22.60 12.09 -8.24
N PRO A 431 -23.70 11.33 -8.31
CA PRO A 431 -24.07 10.60 -9.53
C PRO A 431 -24.38 11.52 -10.72
N SER A 432 -24.85 12.76 -10.49
CA SER A 432 -25.10 13.72 -11.57
C SER A 432 -23.80 14.30 -12.13
N GLU A 433 -22.78 14.45 -11.29
CA GLU A 433 -21.45 14.87 -11.73
C GLU A 433 -20.76 13.77 -12.57
N ILE A 434 -20.89 12.51 -12.14
CA ILE A 434 -20.42 11.35 -12.90
C ILE A 434 -21.09 11.32 -14.28
N GLU A 435 -22.42 11.38 -14.35
CA GLU A 435 -23.20 11.41 -15.60
C GLU A 435 -22.72 12.55 -16.52
N LYS A 436 -22.44 13.73 -15.96
CA LYS A 436 -21.93 14.89 -16.70
C LYS A 436 -20.54 14.61 -17.32
N ILE A 437 -19.60 14.07 -16.55
CA ILE A 437 -18.25 13.74 -17.04
C ILE A 437 -18.33 12.69 -18.17
N MET A 438 -19.17 11.67 -17.98
CA MET A 438 -19.38 10.64 -19.00
C MET A 438 -19.97 11.23 -20.29
N ALA A 439 -20.93 12.16 -20.17
CA ALA A 439 -21.53 12.83 -21.31
C ALA A 439 -20.53 13.76 -22.04
N GLU A 440 -19.61 14.40 -21.31
CA GLU A 440 -18.53 15.21 -21.88
C GLU A 440 -17.50 14.34 -22.62
N GLY A 441 -17.13 13.17 -22.06
CA GLY A 441 -16.20 12.22 -22.69
C GLY A 441 -16.71 11.72 -24.05
N ARG A 442 -18.01 11.46 -24.18
CA ARG A 442 -18.64 11.00 -25.44
C ARG A 442 -18.68 12.04 -26.56
N LYS A 443 -18.44 13.32 -26.26
CA LYS A 443 -18.39 14.38 -27.26
C LYS A 443 -16.99 14.59 -27.85
N GLN A 444 -15.99 13.93 -27.24
CA GLN A 444 -14.61 13.98 -27.76
C GLN A 444 -14.46 12.86 -28.80
N PRO A 445 -13.94 13.17 -30.00
CA PRO A 445 -13.83 12.22 -31.11
C PRO A 445 -12.84 11.09 -30.81
#